data_05dcc04e943bcaaca0c41528b2383111
#
_entry.id   05dcc04e943bcaaca0c41528b2383111
#
_cell.length_a   1.000
_cell.length_b   1.000
_cell.length_c   1.000
_cell.angle_alpha   90.00
_cell.angle_beta   90.00
_cell.angle_gamma   90.00
#
_symmetry.space_group_name_H-M   'P 1'
#
loop_
_entity.id
_entity.type
_entity.pdbx_description
1 polymer ?
#
loop_
_entity_poly.entity_id
_entity_poly.type
_entity_poly.pdbx_seq_one_letter_code
_entity_poly.pdbx_strand_id
1 'polypeptide(L)'
;MRADGAQVLYYNGEIREDAQAAAVLDISLGSRNHEGPAGAMARLISEYLYSQQNYADISFTLGSDFDFTFDTWRQGRTIAVDGSSVSWASGGEDSNGEENFRSYLATLFVYISMSTFQEDLEQVEDVDGDEIRVGDIFLGTTADGKKTALMVADICQSDETGEKLMLLVQGGAPAQQLHIVENPGNADLSPWYPCGFSADLTTPDASIAIENRYRYKNFA
;
A
#
# COMPACT_ATOMS: atom_id res chain seq x y z
N MET A 1 -4.44 12.99 8.94
CA MET A 1 -5.58 12.75 8.02
C MET A 1 -6.36 14.06 7.84
N ARG A 2 -6.78 14.37 6.62
CA ARG A 2 -7.73 15.42 6.34
C ARG A 2 -9.12 14.79 6.37
N ALA A 3 -10.00 15.26 7.27
CA ALA A 3 -11.33 14.72 7.50
C ALA A 3 -12.36 15.30 6.51
N ASP A 4 -13.56 14.78 6.61
CA ASP A 4 -14.82 15.11 5.94
C ASP A 4 -14.78 16.08 4.74
N GLY A 5 -15.04 15.56 3.55
CA GLY A 5 -15.08 16.32 2.30
C GLY A 5 -13.71 16.60 1.69
N ALA A 6 -12.64 15.96 2.18
CA ALA A 6 -11.34 16.06 1.55
C ALA A 6 -11.35 15.32 0.21
N GLN A 7 -11.17 16.05 -0.86
CA GLN A 7 -11.11 15.51 -2.21
C GLN A 7 -9.80 14.76 -2.43
N VAL A 8 -9.88 13.58 -3.04
CA VAL A 8 -8.70 12.83 -3.49
C VAL A 8 -8.15 13.48 -4.75
N LEU A 9 -6.85 13.78 -4.74
CA LEU A 9 -6.17 14.38 -5.88
C LEU A 9 -5.31 13.31 -6.59
N TYR A 10 -5.26 13.40 -7.91
CA TYR A 10 -4.25 12.73 -8.71
C TYR A 10 -2.88 13.42 -8.59
N TYR A 11 -1.83 12.74 -9.05
CA TYR A 11 -0.44 13.25 -9.07
C TYR A 11 -0.26 14.60 -9.77
N ASN A 12 -1.15 14.97 -10.70
CA ASN A 12 -1.14 16.21 -11.46
C ASN A 12 -1.98 17.33 -10.80
N GLY A 13 -2.57 17.05 -9.64
CA GLY A 13 -3.40 17.99 -8.88
C GLY A 13 -4.88 18.03 -9.31
N GLU A 14 -5.29 17.25 -10.30
CA GLU A 14 -6.69 17.09 -10.66
C GLU A 14 -7.46 16.31 -9.60
N ILE A 15 -8.74 16.64 -9.41
CA ILE A 15 -9.62 15.96 -8.47
C ILE A 15 -10.08 14.63 -9.08
N ARG A 16 -10.05 13.57 -8.28
CA ARG A 16 -10.74 12.31 -8.59
C ARG A 16 -12.21 12.45 -8.18
N GLU A 17 -13.08 12.82 -9.14
CA GLU A 17 -14.49 13.14 -8.90
C GLU A 17 -15.32 11.91 -8.43
N ASP A 18 -14.91 10.70 -8.78
CA ASP A 18 -15.60 9.45 -8.45
C ASP A 18 -15.07 8.78 -7.17
N ALA A 19 -14.13 9.42 -6.46
CA ALA A 19 -13.58 8.87 -5.24
C ALA A 19 -14.63 8.83 -4.12
N GLN A 20 -14.89 7.63 -3.58
CA GLN A 20 -15.68 7.45 -2.35
C GLN A 20 -14.70 7.30 -1.17
N ALA A 21 -14.27 8.44 -0.65
CA ALA A 21 -13.23 8.57 0.35
C ALA A 21 -13.75 9.22 1.63
N ALA A 22 -13.68 8.53 2.75
CA ALA A 22 -14.01 9.05 4.05
C ALA A 22 -12.95 10.01 4.60
N ALA A 23 -11.68 9.79 4.24
CA ALA A 23 -10.58 10.67 4.63
C ALA A 23 -9.40 10.52 3.67
N VAL A 24 -8.59 11.57 3.54
CA VAL A 24 -7.33 11.55 2.77
C VAL A 24 -6.14 11.58 3.74
N LEU A 25 -5.15 10.71 3.53
CA LEU A 25 -3.93 10.71 4.33
C LEU A 25 -3.09 11.95 4.00
N ASP A 26 -2.52 12.55 5.03
CA ASP A 26 -1.61 13.71 4.89
C ASP A 26 -0.19 13.24 4.55
N ILE A 27 -0.09 12.56 3.42
CA ILE A 27 1.16 12.05 2.85
C ILE A 27 1.30 12.70 1.48
N SER A 28 2.44 13.35 1.25
CA SER A 28 2.70 14.04 -0.02
C SER A 28 2.78 13.06 -1.18
N LEU A 29 1.88 13.16 -2.12
CA LEU A 29 1.97 12.49 -3.41
C LEU A 29 3.03 13.17 -4.27
N GLY A 30 3.89 12.40 -4.92
CA GLY A 30 4.85 12.94 -5.89
C GLY A 30 4.14 13.57 -7.10
N SER A 31 4.87 14.37 -7.88
CA SER A 31 4.33 15.03 -9.09
C SER A 31 4.36 14.15 -10.35
N ARG A 32 4.66 12.87 -10.23
CA ARG A 32 4.77 11.92 -11.33
C ARG A 32 3.80 10.76 -11.17
N ASN A 33 3.33 10.22 -12.29
CA ASN A 33 2.43 9.06 -12.31
C ASN A 33 3.20 7.73 -12.13
N HIS A 34 3.95 7.60 -11.02
CA HIS A 34 4.74 6.40 -10.76
C HIS A 34 4.23 5.60 -9.57
N GLU A 35 3.63 6.24 -8.57
CA GLU A 35 3.09 5.59 -7.38
C GLU A 35 1.73 4.95 -7.70
N GLY A 36 1.77 3.78 -8.38
CA GLY A 36 0.57 2.97 -8.62
C GLY A 36 0.15 2.19 -7.37
N PRO A 37 -0.85 1.26 -7.47
CA PRO A 37 -1.35 0.51 -6.31
C PRO A 37 -0.27 -0.22 -5.53
N ALA A 38 0.66 -0.90 -6.20
CA ALA A 38 1.80 -1.56 -5.55
C ALA A 38 2.71 -0.55 -4.83
N GLY A 39 3.04 0.57 -5.50
CA GLY A 39 3.86 1.64 -4.92
C GLY A 39 3.20 2.26 -3.69
N ALA A 40 1.89 2.44 -3.70
CA ALA A 40 1.11 2.96 -2.58
C ALA A 40 1.22 2.06 -1.34
N MET A 41 1.08 0.73 -1.51
CA MET A 41 1.23 -0.24 -0.42
C MET A 41 2.68 -0.33 0.05
N ALA A 42 3.64 -0.42 -0.87
CA ALA A 42 5.07 -0.43 -0.56
C ALA A 42 5.50 0.84 0.20
N ARG A 43 4.91 1.98 -0.12
CA ARG A 43 5.13 3.23 0.62
C ARG A 43 4.67 3.13 2.07
N LEU A 44 3.43 2.69 2.32
CA LEU A 44 2.90 2.57 3.69
C LEU A 44 3.76 1.63 4.54
N ILE A 45 4.16 0.49 3.98
CA ILE A 45 5.09 -0.45 4.60
C ILE A 45 6.41 0.24 4.93
N SER A 46 7.00 0.92 3.94
CA SER A 46 8.30 1.57 4.09
C SER A 46 8.28 2.71 5.11
N GLU A 47 7.24 3.56 5.09
CA GLU A 47 7.08 4.68 6.06
C GLU A 47 6.94 4.14 7.49
N TYR A 48 6.17 3.06 7.69
CA TYR A 48 6.05 2.41 8.98
C TYR A 48 7.40 1.87 9.46
N LEU A 49 8.07 1.02 8.67
CA LEU A 49 9.36 0.43 9.03
C LEU A 49 10.46 1.49 9.23
N TYR A 50 10.46 2.54 8.41
CA TYR A 50 11.36 3.67 8.57
C TYR A 50 11.13 4.39 9.91
N SER A 51 9.88 4.62 10.29
CA SER A 51 9.52 5.24 11.58
C SER A 51 10.00 4.43 12.79
N GLN A 52 10.04 3.10 12.64
CA GLN A 52 10.57 2.17 13.64
C GLN A 52 12.10 2.00 13.56
N GLN A 53 12.77 2.68 12.62
CA GLN A 53 14.19 2.50 12.33
C GLN A 53 14.57 1.06 11.91
N ASN A 54 13.60 0.30 11.46
CA ASN A 54 13.76 -1.06 10.97
C ASN A 54 14.12 -1.07 9.48
N TYR A 55 15.27 -0.51 9.14
CA TYR A 55 15.71 -0.28 7.76
C TYR A 55 16.01 -1.57 6.99
N ALA A 56 16.41 -2.62 7.70
CA ALA A 56 16.76 -3.91 7.10
C ALA A 56 15.55 -4.62 6.46
N ASP A 57 14.35 -4.38 7.01
CA ASP A 57 13.13 -5.00 6.53
C ASP A 57 12.44 -4.19 5.41
N ILE A 58 12.95 -3.01 5.06
CA ILE A 58 12.49 -2.26 3.88
C ILE A 58 13.18 -2.85 2.65
N SER A 59 12.51 -3.84 2.03
CA SER A 59 13.03 -4.57 0.87
C SER A 59 11.92 -4.94 -0.08
N PHE A 60 12.11 -4.69 -1.38
CA PHE A 60 11.13 -5.01 -2.42
C PHE A 60 11.81 -5.60 -3.64
N THR A 61 11.14 -6.56 -4.26
CA THR A 61 11.62 -7.20 -5.48
C THR A 61 11.37 -6.32 -6.69
N LEU A 62 12.42 -6.06 -7.47
CA LEU A 62 12.36 -5.36 -8.75
C LEU A 62 12.80 -6.26 -9.91
N GLY A 63 12.17 -6.10 -11.05
CA GLY A 63 12.53 -6.88 -12.26
C GLY A 63 12.36 -8.37 -12.04
N SER A 64 13.39 -9.14 -12.38
CA SER A 64 13.47 -10.58 -12.12
C SER A 64 14.44 -10.82 -10.96
N ASP A 65 13.91 -10.99 -9.75
CA ASP A 65 14.63 -11.42 -8.55
C ASP A 65 15.71 -10.45 -8.01
N PHE A 66 15.55 -9.12 -8.19
CA PHE A 66 16.47 -8.15 -7.60
C PHE A 66 15.91 -7.57 -6.30
N ASP A 67 16.56 -7.86 -5.18
CA ASP A 67 16.22 -7.29 -3.87
C ASP A 67 16.69 -5.84 -3.78
N PHE A 68 15.72 -4.91 -3.86
CA PHE A 68 15.92 -3.48 -3.71
C PHE A 68 15.69 -3.08 -2.25
N THR A 69 16.76 -3.01 -1.45
CA THR A 69 16.71 -2.80 -0.01
C THR A 69 17.13 -1.39 0.37
N PHE A 70 16.41 -0.77 1.32
CA PHE A 70 16.81 0.54 1.84
C PHE A 70 18.14 0.44 2.63
N ASP A 71 18.40 -0.69 3.27
CA ASP A 71 19.66 -0.89 4.00
C ASP A 71 20.89 -0.80 3.09
N THR A 72 20.83 -1.36 1.88
CA THR A 72 21.92 -1.21 0.89
C THR A 72 21.95 0.18 0.28
N TRP A 73 20.77 0.77 -0.02
CA TRP A 73 20.66 2.13 -0.58
C TRP A 73 21.30 3.17 0.33
N ARG A 74 20.98 3.18 1.62
CA ARG A 74 21.47 4.14 2.60
C ARG A 74 22.98 4.05 2.88
N GLN A 75 23.66 2.99 2.38
CA GLN A 75 25.12 2.82 2.41
C GLN A 75 25.82 3.40 1.15
N GLY A 76 25.19 4.33 0.46
CA GLY A 76 25.77 5.02 -0.70
C GLY A 76 25.66 4.22 -2.00
N ARG A 77 24.73 3.26 -2.06
CA ARG A 77 24.45 2.52 -3.30
C ARG A 77 23.29 3.16 -4.06
N THR A 78 23.27 2.94 -5.36
CA THR A 78 22.17 3.25 -6.27
C THR A 78 21.94 2.06 -7.16
N ILE A 79 21.00 2.13 -8.10
CA ILE A 79 20.78 1.04 -9.07
C ILE A 79 21.20 1.45 -10.48
N ALA A 80 21.68 0.47 -11.24
CA ALA A 80 21.86 0.54 -12.68
C ALA A 80 20.85 -0.40 -13.32
N VAL A 81 20.15 0.07 -14.35
CA VAL A 81 19.17 -0.70 -15.11
C VAL A 81 19.65 -0.82 -16.54
N ASP A 82 19.74 -2.06 -17.04
CA ASP A 82 20.08 -2.38 -18.43
C ASP A 82 19.04 -3.37 -18.97
N GLY A 83 18.11 -2.85 -19.76
CA GLY A 83 16.95 -3.61 -20.20
C GLY A 83 16.09 -4.08 -19.04
N SER A 84 15.98 -5.40 -18.85
CA SER A 84 15.27 -6.02 -17.71
C SER A 84 16.17 -6.33 -16.51
N SER A 85 17.47 -6.12 -16.63
CA SER A 85 18.44 -6.41 -15.56
C SER A 85 18.60 -5.22 -14.64
N VAL A 86 18.49 -5.45 -13.34
CA VAL A 86 18.75 -4.46 -12.30
C VAL A 86 19.96 -4.91 -11.49
N SER A 87 20.83 -3.99 -11.11
CA SER A 87 21.99 -4.29 -10.28
C SER A 87 22.37 -3.09 -9.40
N TRP A 88 23.03 -3.37 -8.28
CA TRP A 88 23.58 -2.31 -7.44
C TRP A 88 24.77 -1.61 -8.09
N ALA A 89 24.76 -0.28 -8.05
CA ALA A 89 25.84 0.59 -8.50
C ALA A 89 26.34 1.46 -7.33
N SER A 90 27.50 2.10 -7.50
CA SER A 90 28.03 3.13 -6.59
C SER A 90 27.56 4.52 -7.01
N GLY A 91 27.61 5.49 -6.07
CA GLY A 91 27.34 6.89 -6.35
C GLY A 91 26.04 7.41 -5.74
N GLY A 92 25.43 6.64 -4.84
CA GLY A 92 24.35 7.10 -3.96
C GLY A 92 24.88 7.88 -2.75
N GLU A 93 23.97 8.37 -1.93
CA GLU A 93 24.25 9.07 -0.68
C GLU A 93 24.35 8.06 0.48
N ASP A 94 25.43 8.15 1.27
CA ASP A 94 25.58 7.39 2.52
C ASP A 94 24.83 8.12 3.64
N SER A 95 23.53 7.84 3.77
CA SER A 95 22.65 8.52 4.72
C SER A 95 21.38 7.71 4.97
N ASN A 96 20.92 7.69 6.23
CA ASN A 96 19.61 7.22 6.62
C ASN A 96 18.60 8.37 6.82
N GLY A 97 18.94 9.58 6.37
CA GLY A 97 18.07 10.75 6.47
C GLY A 97 16.82 10.67 5.57
N GLU A 98 15.82 11.47 5.93
CA GLU A 98 14.52 11.48 5.25
C GLU A 98 14.64 11.78 3.75
N GLU A 99 15.52 12.67 3.32
CA GLU A 99 15.70 13.02 1.91
C GLU A 99 16.21 11.82 1.10
N ASN A 100 17.17 11.06 1.64
CA ASN A 100 17.67 9.85 1.01
C ASN A 100 16.60 8.74 1.00
N PHE A 101 15.80 8.61 2.07
CA PHE A 101 14.66 7.69 2.10
C PHE A 101 13.60 8.06 1.04
N ARG A 102 13.29 9.36 0.87
CA ARG A 102 12.41 9.84 -0.20
C ARG A 102 12.95 9.52 -1.60
N SER A 103 14.26 9.62 -1.79
CA SER A 103 14.93 9.26 -3.05
C SER A 103 14.84 7.75 -3.33
N TYR A 104 14.98 6.92 -2.31
CA TYR A 104 14.74 5.46 -2.38
C TYR A 104 13.32 5.16 -2.83
N LEU A 105 12.31 5.74 -2.17
CA LEU A 105 10.90 5.56 -2.53
C LEU A 105 10.59 6.02 -3.95
N ALA A 106 11.13 7.18 -4.36
CA ALA A 106 10.93 7.70 -5.71
C ALA A 106 11.50 6.76 -6.78
N THR A 107 12.61 6.08 -6.48
CA THR A 107 13.19 5.05 -7.34
C THR A 107 12.35 3.77 -7.33
N LEU A 108 11.93 3.31 -6.15
CA LEU A 108 11.05 2.15 -6.00
C LEU A 108 9.79 2.26 -6.85
N PHE A 109 9.12 3.41 -6.82
CA PHE A 109 7.85 3.63 -7.54
C PHE A 109 7.99 3.57 -9.06
N VAL A 110 9.18 3.79 -9.61
CA VAL A 110 9.42 3.67 -11.06
C VAL A 110 9.43 2.21 -11.51
N TYR A 111 9.91 1.31 -10.64
CA TYR A 111 10.23 -0.07 -11.05
C TYR A 111 9.35 -1.13 -10.41
N ILE A 112 8.67 -0.83 -9.30
CA ILE A 112 7.76 -1.78 -8.66
C ILE A 112 6.50 -2.00 -9.50
N SER A 113 6.07 -3.24 -9.59
CA SER A 113 4.83 -3.65 -10.26
C SER A 113 3.96 -4.48 -9.31
N MET A 114 2.68 -4.69 -9.64
CA MET A 114 1.82 -5.57 -8.84
C MET A 114 2.32 -7.01 -8.81
N SER A 115 2.97 -7.50 -9.87
CA SER A 115 3.52 -8.86 -9.90
C SER A 115 4.74 -9.01 -8.99
N THR A 116 5.71 -8.09 -9.07
CA THR A 116 6.89 -8.14 -8.19
C THR A 116 6.53 -7.86 -6.74
N PHE A 117 5.61 -6.92 -6.49
CA PHE A 117 5.13 -6.66 -5.13
C PHE A 117 4.45 -7.89 -4.51
N GLN A 118 3.69 -8.67 -5.29
CA GLN A 118 3.07 -9.90 -4.79
C GLN A 118 4.10 -10.96 -4.38
N GLU A 119 5.29 -10.97 -4.98
CA GLU A 119 6.40 -11.84 -4.58
C GLU A 119 6.95 -11.52 -3.19
N ASP A 120 6.76 -10.27 -2.71
CA ASP A 120 7.16 -9.83 -1.36
C ASP A 120 6.09 -10.13 -0.30
N LEU A 121 4.98 -10.73 -0.68
CA LEU A 121 3.85 -11.03 0.19
C LEU A 121 3.68 -12.54 0.42
N GLU A 122 3.18 -12.88 1.61
CA GLU A 122 2.70 -14.22 1.95
C GLU A 122 1.17 -14.21 1.99
N GLN A 123 0.55 -15.21 1.34
CA GLN A 123 -0.90 -15.38 1.40
C GLN A 123 -1.31 -15.80 2.81
N VAL A 124 -2.37 -15.18 3.33
CA VAL A 124 -2.93 -15.53 4.63
C VAL A 124 -4.05 -16.54 4.43
N GLU A 125 -3.89 -17.74 4.98
CA GLU A 125 -4.83 -18.85 4.78
C GLU A 125 -6.12 -18.76 5.62
N ASP A 126 -6.18 -17.87 6.64
CA ASP A 126 -7.36 -17.65 7.47
C ASP A 126 -8.50 -17.00 6.65
N VAL A 127 -9.59 -17.75 6.46
CA VAL A 127 -10.76 -17.32 5.70
C VAL A 127 -11.86 -16.68 6.57
N ASP A 128 -11.78 -16.86 7.89
CA ASP A 128 -12.84 -16.41 8.80
C ASP A 128 -12.63 -14.95 9.26
N GLY A 129 -11.47 -14.36 8.95
CA GLY A 129 -11.12 -12.99 9.31
C GLY A 129 -10.70 -12.79 10.77
N ASP A 130 -10.62 -13.85 11.56
CA ASP A 130 -10.24 -13.77 12.98
C ASP A 130 -8.80 -13.28 13.17
N GLU A 131 -7.92 -13.59 12.20
CA GLU A 131 -6.50 -13.22 12.19
C GLU A 131 -6.19 -11.96 11.37
N ILE A 132 -7.20 -11.17 10.98
CA ILE A 132 -6.94 -9.89 10.31
C ILE A 132 -6.11 -8.99 11.22
N ARG A 133 -5.06 -8.39 10.64
CA ARG A 133 -4.13 -7.48 11.32
C ARG A 133 -3.96 -6.20 10.54
N VAL A 134 -3.61 -5.13 11.22
CA VAL A 134 -3.13 -3.89 10.59
C VAL A 134 -1.91 -4.23 9.74
N GLY A 135 -1.90 -3.76 8.49
CA GLY A 135 -0.88 -4.08 7.48
C GLY A 135 -1.22 -5.28 6.58
N ASP A 136 -2.30 -6.03 6.84
CA ASP A 136 -2.79 -7.03 5.87
C ASP A 136 -3.25 -6.33 4.59
N ILE A 137 -3.02 -6.97 3.44
CA ILE A 137 -3.21 -6.39 2.12
C ILE A 137 -4.17 -7.27 1.32
N PHE A 138 -5.20 -6.65 0.76
CA PHE A 138 -6.13 -7.27 -0.18
C PHE A 138 -5.72 -6.91 -1.61
N LEU A 139 -5.45 -7.93 -2.44
CA LEU A 139 -5.13 -7.75 -3.86
C LEU A 139 -6.34 -8.08 -4.72
N GLY A 140 -6.67 -7.17 -5.62
CA GLY A 140 -7.87 -7.31 -6.44
C GLY A 140 -7.74 -6.76 -7.85
N THR A 141 -8.90 -6.70 -8.50
CA THR A 141 -9.05 -6.13 -9.83
C THR A 141 -10.30 -5.26 -9.83
N THR A 142 -10.18 -4.04 -10.31
CA THR A 142 -11.29 -3.09 -10.46
C THR A 142 -12.24 -3.53 -11.56
N ALA A 143 -13.43 -2.96 -11.64
CA ALA A 143 -14.42 -3.29 -12.65
C ALA A 143 -13.94 -3.03 -14.09
N ASP A 144 -13.00 -2.11 -14.29
CA ASP A 144 -12.36 -1.83 -15.59
C ASP A 144 -11.12 -2.71 -15.87
N GLY A 145 -10.88 -3.74 -15.04
CA GLY A 145 -9.83 -4.74 -15.25
C GLY A 145 -8.43 -4.34 -14.76
N LYS A 146 -8.28 -3.22 -14.07
CA LYS A 146 -7.00 -2.79 -13.51
C LYS A 146 -6.73 -3.48 -12.19
N LYS A 147 -5.45 -3.79 -11.93
CA LYS A 147 -5.03 -4.30 -10.63
C LYS A 147 -5.14 -3.21 -9.57
N THR A 148 -5.59 -3.60 -8.37
CA THR A 148 -5.70 -2.73 -7.21
C THR A 148 -5.21 -3.44 -5.95
N ALA A 149 -4.88 -2.64 -4.94
CA ALA A 149 -4.48 -3.13 -3.63
C ALA A 149 -5.03 -2.19 -2.55
N LEU A 150 -5.49 -2.78 -1.45
CA LEU A 150 -5.91 -2.07 -0.24
C LEU A 150 -5.18 -2.65 0.96
N MET A 151 -4.89 -1.82 1.95
CA MET A 151 -4.26 -2.25 3.19
C MET A 151 -5.17 -1.97 4.39
N VAL A 152 -5.19 -2.88 5.35
CA VAL A 152 -5.82 -2.64 6.65
C VAL A 152 -5.01 -1.58 7.39
N ALA A 153 -5.60 -0.39 7.54
CA ALA A 153 -4.96 0.77 8.14
C ALA A 153 -5.16 0.82 9.67
N ASP A 154 -6.30 0.30 10.14
CA ASP A 154 -6.63 0.26 11.57
C ASP A 154 -7.66 -0.83 11.84
N ILE A 155 -7.72 -1.29 13.09
CA ILE A 155 -8.72 -2.25 13.58
C ILE A 155 -9.26 -1.75 14.90
N CYS A 156 -10.58 -1.74 15.05
CA CYS A 156 -11.26 -1.54 16.34
C CYS A 156 -12.09 -2.77 16.70
N GLN A 157 -12.42 -2.90 17.96
CA GLN A 157 -13.30 -3.95 18.45
C GLN A 157 -14.39 -3.32 19.33
N SER A 158 -15.63 -3.73 19.11
CA SER A 158 -16.76 -3.32 19.94
C SER A 158 -16.67 -3.97 21.33
N ASP A 159 -16.69 -3.17 22.38
CA ASP A 159 -16.71 -3.66 23.77
C ASP A 159 -18.00 -4.40 24.11
N GLU A 160 -19.10 -4.09 23.41
CA GLU A 160 -20.42 -4.69 23.66
C GLU A 160 -20.61 -6.02 22.96
N THR A 161 -20.21 -6.12 21.70
CA THR A 161 -20.46 -7.29 20.82
C THR A 161 -19.25 -8.16 20.61
N GLY A 162 -18.04 -7.62 20.85
CA GLY A 162 -16.78 -8.27 20.49
C GLY A 162 -16.49 -8.26 18.98
N GLU A 163 -17.36 -7.65 18.18
CA GLU A 163 -17.16 -7.53 16.73
C GLU A 163 -15.95 -6.68 16.40
N LYS A 164 -15.10 -7.18 15.52
CA LYS A 164 -13.94 -6.44 15.00
C LYS A 164 -14.29 -5.77 13.66
N LEU A 165 -13.89 -4.53 13.55
CA LEU A 165 -14.04 -3.71 12.35
C LEU A 165 -12.67 -3.20 11.89
N MET A 166 -12.46 -3.09 10.59
CA MET A 166 -11.23 -2.61 9.97
C MET A 166 -11.47 -1.36 9.12
N LEU A 167 -10.48 -0.47 9.06
CA LEU A 167 -10.38 0.60 8.07
C LEU A 167 -9.48 0.16 6.93
N LEU A 168 -9.87 0.50 5.71
CA LEU A 168 -9.09 0.20 4.52
C LEU A 168 -8.55 1.46 3.87
N VAL A 169 -7.24 1.45 3.56
CA VAL A 169 -6.57 2.51 2.83
C VAL A 169 -6.25 2.04 1.41
N GLN A 170 -6.41 2.94 0.45
CA GLN A 170 -6.18 2.69 -0.97
C GLN A 170 -5.35 3.82 -1.59
N GLY A 171 -4.48 3.46 -2.53
CA GLY A 171 -3.94 4.32 -3.58
C GLY A 171 -4.52 3.90 -4.93
N GLY A 172 -3.91 4.29 -6.06
CA GLY A 172 -4.47 3.90 -7.35
C GLY A 172 -3.61 4.24 -8.57
N ALA A 173 -4.13 3.86 -9.73
CA ALA A 173 -3.57 4.20 -11.04
C ALA A 173 -4.65 4.87 -11.91
N PRO A 174 -4.42 6.14 -12.35
CA PRO A 174 -3.21 6.95 -12.16
C PRO A 174 -2.87 7.18 -10.69
N ALA A 175 -1.59 7.50 -10.40
CA ALA A 175 -1.13 7.79 -9.04
C ALA A 175 -2.01 8.86 -8.39
N GLN A 176 -2.50 8.58 -7.19
CA GLN A 176 -3.45 9.41 -6.45
C GLN A 176 -3.16 9.37 -4.95
N GLN A 177 -3.69 10.33 -4.23
CA GLN A 177 -3.52 10.40 -2.79
C GLN A 177 -4.08 9.15 -2.10
N LEU A 178 -3.32 8.65 -1.12
CA LEU A 178 -3.78 7.59 -0.23
C LEU A 178 -5.00 8.08 0.56
N HIS A 179 -6.05 7.27 0.58
CA HIS A 179 -7.32 7.63 1.23
C HIS A 179 -7.97 6.42 1.88
N ILE A 180 -8.73 6.68 2.93
CA ILE A 180 -9.61 5.70 3.57
C ILE A 180 -10.86 5.59 2.69
N VAL A 181 -11.17 4.37 2.25
CA VAL A 181 -12.34 4.12 1.40
C VAL A 181 -13.62 4.03 2.22
N GLU A 182 -14.72 4.54 1.67
CA GLU A 182 -16.05 4.33 2.24
C GLU A 182 -16.50 2.88 2.10
N ASN A 183 -17.39 2.44 2.99
CA ASN A 183 -18.00 1.11 2.90
C ASN A 183 -19.35 1.19 2.14
N PRO A 184 -19.39 0.78 0.86
CA PRO A 184 -20.60 0.84 0.06
C PRO A 184 -21.65 -0.20 0.48
N GLY A 185 -21.24 -1.26 1.19
CA GLY A 185 -22.10 -2.33 1.64
C GLY A 185 -22.89 -2.02 2.91
N ASN A 186 -22.43 -1.04 3.71
CA ASN A 186 -23.07 -0.67 4.97
C ASN A 186 -22.81 0.81 5.32
N ALA A 187 -23.74 1.68 4.99
CA ALA A 187 -23.62 3.11 5.23
C ALA A 187 -23.57 3.49 6.73
N ASP A 188 -24.19 2.68 7.61
CA ASP A 188 -24.20 2.93 9.06
C ASP A 188 -22.85 2.62 9.71
N LEU A 189 -22.07 1.72 9.13
CA LEU A 189 -20.72 1.38 9.58
C LEU A 189 -19.62 2.16 8.84
N SER A 190 -19.93 2.72 7.64
CA SER A 190 -18.92 3.41 6.82
C SER A 190 -18.15 4.46 7.63
N PRO A 191 -16.80 4.50 7.54
CA PRO A 191 -15.93 3.78 6.60
C PRO A 191 -15.42 2.42 7.11
N TRP A 192 -15.96 1.90 8.19
CA TRP A 192 -15.54 0.64 8.79
C TRP A 192 -16.13 -0.57 8.07
N TYR A 193 -15.33 -1.61 7.96
CA TYR A 193 -15.70 -2.90 7.38
C TYR A 193 -15.64 -4.00 8.45
N PRO A 194 -16.61 -4.92 8.55
CA PRO A 194 -16.50 -6.09 9.43
C PRO A 194 -15.26 -6.93 9.08
N CYS A 195 -14.50 -7.39 10.08
CA CYS A 195 -13.40 -8.33 9.86
C CYS A 195 -13.89 -9.75 9.55
N GLY A 196 -15.00 -10.18 10.18
CA GLY A 196 -15.65 -11.46 9.89
C GLY A 196 -16.55 -11.34 8.66
N PHE A 197 -16.05 -11.67 7.49
CA PHE A 197 -16.84 -11.67 6.26
C PHE A 197 -16.95 -13.08 5.69
N SER A 198 -18.17 -13.44 5.27
CA SER A 198 -18.49 -14.71 4.65
C SER A 198 -18.60 -14.62 3.12
N ALA A 199 -18.23 -13.51 2.54
CA ALA A 199 -18.34 -13.19 1.13
C ALA A 199 -17.18 -12.27 0.70
N ASP A 200 -17.09 -11.98 -0.59
CA ASP A 200 -16.11 -11.07 -1.14
C ASP A 200 -16.14 -9.69 -0.47
N LEU A 201 -14.97 -9.13 -0.23
CA LEU A 201 -14.80 -7.77 0.25
C LEU A 201 -15.22 -6.78 -0.84
N THR A 202 -16.37 -6.13 -0.68
CA THR A 202 -16.87 -5.12 -1.63
C THR A 202 -16.42 -3.73 -1.19
N THR A 203 -15.63 -3.08 -2.04
CA THR A 203 -15.15 -1.70 -1.89
C THR A 203 -15.73 -0.81 -3.00
N PRO A 204 -15.58 0.51 -2.95
CA PRO A 204 -16.06 1.38 -4.04
C PRO A 204 -15.51 1.01 -5.42
N ASP A 205 -14.26 0.57 -5.50
CA ASP A 205 -13.57 0.34 -6.76
C ASP A 205 -13.51 -1.15 -7.17
N ALA A 206 -13.69 -2.08 -6.24
CA ALA A 206 -13.48 -3.51 -6.51
C ALA A 206 -14.30 -4.42 -5.59
N SER A 207 -14.56 -5.64 -6.06
CA SER A 207 -14.93 -6.79 -5.23
C SER A 207 -13.73 -7.75 -5.18
N ILE A 208 -13.26 -8.07 -3.99
CA ILE A 208 -12.03 -8.83 -3.77
C ILE A 208 -12.35 -10.09 -2.99
N ALA A 209 -12.01 -11.23 -3.55
CA ALA A 209 -12.17 -12.51 -2.89
C ALA A 209 -11.33 -12.54 -1.59
N ILE A 210 -11.92 -13.09 -0.52
CA ILE A 210 -11.30 -13.09 0.81
C ILE A 210 -9.94 -13.81 0.84
N GLU A 211 -9.80 -14.85 0.05
CA GLU A 211 -8.55 -15.58 -0.12
C GLU A 211 -7.42 -14.77 -0.75
N ASN A 212 -7.72 -13.62 -1.34
CA ASN A 212 -6.73 -12.69 -1.88
C ASN A 212 -6.19 -11.72 -0.81
N ARG A 213 -6.10 -12.19 0.43
CA ARG A 213 -5.48 -11.50 1.54
C ARG A 213 -4.04 -11.97 1.72
N TYR A 214 -3.15 -11.00 1.90
CA TYR A 214 -1.71 -11.20 1.98
C TYR A 214 -1.13 -10.40 3.14
N ARG A 215 0.09 -10.75 3.53
CA ARG A 215 0.91 -10.02 4.50
C ARG A 215 2.31 -9.83 3.96
N TYR A 216 2.90 -8.67 4.22
CA TYR A 216 4.29 -8.42 3.86
C TYR A 216 5.22 -9.35 4.64
N LYS A 217 6.13 -10.04 3.93
CA LYS A 217 6.97 -11.11 4.48
C LYS A 217 7.84 -10.67 5.65
N ASN A 218 8.29 -9.41 5.65
CA ASN A 218 9.16 -8.87 6.70
C ASN A 218 8.38 -8.17 7.83
N PHE A 219 7.05 -8.30 7.90
CA PHE A 219 6.30 -7.96 9.12
C PHE A 219 6.39 -9.12 10.10
N ALA A 220 7.12 -8.89 11.20
CA ALA A 220 7.22 -9.84 12.31
C ALA A 220 5.91 -9.95 13.09
#